data_e6ab6f61c971a1247a64ba0c97b6fae1
#
_entry.id   e6ab6f61c971a1247a64ba0c97b6fae1
#
_cell.length_a   1.000
_cell.length_b   1.000
_cell.length_c   1.000
_cell.angle_alpha   90.00
_cell.angle_beta   90.00
_cell.angle_gamma   90.00
#
_symmetry.space_group_name_H-M   'P 1'
#
loop_
_entity.id
_entity.type
_entity.pdbx_description
1 polymer ?
#
loop_
_entity_poly.entity_id
_entity_poly.type
_entity_poly.pdbx_seq_one_letter_code
_entity_poly.pdbx_strand_id
1 'polypeptide(L)' 'STLTVSPETQTKIDEMVVALVKKQHDKAYKILEDNITKLHEITKFLY' A
#
# COMPACT_ATOMS: atom_id res chain seq x y z
N SER A 1 -24.71 15.99 17.84
CA SER A 1 -23.38 16.13 18.43
C SER A 1 -22.38 15.31 17.67
N THR A 2 -21.22 15.84 17.54
CA THR A 2 -20.13 15.15 16.87
C THR A 2 -19.29 14.38 17.88
N LEU A 3 -18.79 13.23 17.44
CA LEU A 3 -17.84 12.49 18.24
C LEU A 3 -16.53 13.28 18.28
N THR A 4 -16.11 13.61 19.49
CA THR A 4 -14.83 14.27 19.71
C THR A 4 -13.85 13.28 20.29
N VAL A 5 -12.65 13.26 19.77
CA VAL A 5 -11.59 12.41 20.30
C VAL A 5 -10.49 13.28 20.87
N SER A 6 -9.74 12.76 21.84
CA SER A 6 -8.61 13.49 22.39
C SER A 6 -7.52 13.67 21.33
N PRO A 7 -6.67 14.69 21.47
CA PRO A 7 -5.54 14.86 20.56
C PRO A 7 -4.64 13.63 20.49
N GLU A 8 -4.45 12.93 21.60
CA GLU A 8 -3.65 11.71 21.66
C GLU A 8 -4.29 10.59 20.87
N THR A 9 -5.60 10.44 20.98
CA THR A 9 -6.35 9.44 20.19
C THR A 9 -6.32 9.76 18.72
N GLN A 10 -6.48 11.04 18.36
CA GLN A 10 -6.42 11.47 16.97
C GLN A 10 -5.05 11.18 16.37
N THR A 11 -3.98 11.43 17.10
CA THR A 11 -2.62 11.11 16.66
C THR A 11 -2.46 9.62 16.38
N LYS A 12 -2.98 8.77 17.27
CA LYS A 12 -2.93 7.32 17.06
C LYS A 12 -3.72 6.88 15.84
N ILE A 13 -4.89 7.45 15.63
CA ILE A 13 -5.70 7.18 14.45
C ILE A 13 -4.92 7.57 13.20
N ASP A 14 -4.33 8.75 13.18
CA ASP A 14 -3.56 9.22 12.05
C ASP A 14 -2.37 8.30 11.74
N GLU A 15 -1.66 7.87 12.77
CA GLU A 15 -0.54 6.92 12.62
C GLU A 15 -1.00 5.59 12.04
N MET A 16 -2.14 5.10 12.49
CA MET A 16 -2.72 3.85 11.99
C MET A 16 -3.14 3.98 10.53
N VAL A 17 -3.72 5.11 10.16
CA VAL A 17 -4.11 5.36 8.77
C VAL A 17 -2.88 5.43 7.87
N VAL A 18 -1.85 6.15 8.28
CA VAL A 18 -0.59 6.24 7.53
C VAL A 18 0.03 4.85 7.35
N ALA A 19 0.09 4.07 8.43
CA ALA A 19 0.64 2.72 8.37
C ALA A 19 -0.16 1.81 7.44
N LEU A 20 -1.48 1.92 7.47
CA LEU A 20 -2.35 1.13 6.61
C LEU A 20 -2.15 1.50 5.13
N VAL A 21 -2.13 2.78 4.84
CA VAL A 21 -1.91 3.28 3.46
C VAL A 21 -0.56 2.81 2.94
N LYS A 22 0.48 2.93 3.75
CA LYS A 22 1.82 2.47 3.38
C LYS A 22 1.84 0.98 3.10
N LYS A 23 1.21 0.19 3.95
CA LYS A 23 1.13 -1.26 3.78
C LYS A 23 0.44 -1.62 2.46
N GLN A 24 -0.66 -0.98 2.14
CA GLN A 24 -1.38 -1.23 0.89
C GLN A 24 -0.57 -0.77 -0.32
N HIS A 25 0.11 0.36 -0.20
CA HIS A 25 0.98 0.86 -1.25
C HIS A 25 2.12 -0.13 -1.55
N ASP A 26 2.79 -0.61 -0.52
CA ASP A 26 3.89 -1.56 -0.67
C ASP A 26 3.41 -2.87 -1.30
N LYS A 27 2.24 -3.33 -0.90
CA LYS A 27 1.62 -4.54 -1.45
C LYS A 27 1.28 -4.38 -2.92
N ALA A 28 0.68 -3.25 -3.29
CA ALA A 28 0.35 -2.96 -4.69
C ALA A 28 1.61 -2.85 -5.54
N TYR A 29 2.63 -2.20 -5.03
CA TYR A 29 3.92 -2.06 -5.71
C TYR A 29 4.55 -3.41 -5.99
N LYS A 30 4.52 -4.31 -5.01
CA LYS A 30 5.07 -5.64 -5.18
C LYS A 30 4.32 -6.46 -6.22
N ILE A 31 2.99 -6.34 -6.25
CA ILE A 31 2.18 -7.02 -7.26
C ILE A 31 2.56 -6.53 -8.66
N LEU A 32 2.71 -5.23 -8.84
CA LEU A 32 3.13 -4.66 -10.12
C LEU A 32 4.52 -5.12 -10.52
N GLU A 33 5.46 -5.12 -9.60
CA GLU A 33 6.83 -5.55 -9.83
C GLU A 33 6.88 -7.01 -10.27
N ASP A 34 6.14 -7.89 -9.58
CA ASP A 34 6.08 -9.30 -9.92
C ASP A 34 5.47 -9.52 -11.31
N ASN A 35 4.46 -8.75 -11.67
CA ASN A 35 3.81 -8.86 -12.98
C ASN A 35 4.70 -8.33 -14.11
N ILE A 36 5.44 -7.27 -13.87
CA ILE A 36 6.42 -6.77 -14.84
C ILE A 36 7.49 -7.82 -15.09
N THR A 37 7.97 -8.48 -14.05
CA THR A 37 8.96 -9.55 -14.16
C THR A 37 8.41 -10.70 -15.00
N LYS A 38 7.17 -11.12 -14.75
CA LYS A 38 6.52 -12.18 -15.52
C LYS A 38 6.36 -11.79 -16.99
N LEU A 39 5.95 -10.56 -17.24
CA LEU A 39 5.78 -10.06 -18.60
C LEU A 39 7.14 -10.08 -19.34
N HIS A 40 8.18 -9.70 -18.65
CA HIS A 40 9.53 -9.71 -19.20
C HIS A 40 9.98 -11.13 -19.58
N GLU A 41 9.68 -12.10 -18.72
CA GLU A 41 9.98 -13.50 -19.00
C GLU A 41 9.21 -14.02 -20.24
N ILE A 42 7.94 -13.66 -20.36
CA ILE A 42 7.11 -14.05 -21.51
C ILE A 42 7.68 -13.45 -22.80
N THR A 43 8.08 -12.19 -22.79
CA THR A 43 8.61 -11.53 -23.98
C THR A 43 9.91 -12.16 -24.47
N LYS A 44 10.71 -12.73 -23.58
CA LYS A 44 11.92 -13.44 -23.97
C LYS A 44 11.64 -14.65 -24.85
N PHE A 45 10.51 -15.30 -24.67
CA PHE A 45 10.13 -16.46 -25.48
C PHE A 45 9.59 -16.06 -26.86
N LEU A 46 9.10 -14.82 -26.98
CA LEU A 46 8.53 -14.34 -28.25
C LEU A 46 9.57 -13.74 -29.18
N TYR A 47 10.71 -13.41 -28.65
CA TYR A 47 11.84 -12.86 -29.38
C TYR A 47 12.99 -13.86 -29.39
#